data_6e29c7ef1a8886d144b1041bc1e1227d
#
_entry.id   6e29c7ef1a8886d144b1041bc1e1227d
#
_cell.length_a   1.000
_cell.length_b   1.000
_cell.length_c   1.000
_cell.angle_alpha   90.00
_cell.angle_beta   90.00
_cell.angle_gamma   90.00
#
_symmetry.space_group_name_H-M   'P 1'
#
loop_
_entity.id
_entity.type
_entity.pdbx_description
1 polymer ?
#
loop_
_entity_poly.entity_id
_entity_poly.type
_entity_poly.pdbx_seq_one_letter_code
_entity_poly.pdbx_strand_id
1 'polypeptide(L)'
;MSKIDFTGRVAIVTGAGAGLGKDYAVELAKRGAKVVVNDLGGSRDGSGSGSASAADLVVNEIKAAGGEAVANYDNVASTQGGENIVNTAINTYGKVDILINNAGILRDKSFGKMTEQEWDAVIAVHLKGTFNVTRPAFVNMRENKYGRIILTSSGSGMFGNFGQGNYAAAKAGMAGMVNVLKLEGAKYNIKANLLMPSAGTRLTEDVMPPEMFKKLDVKYITPGVLYLASEQCQESGIYLNAFAGYFSRSQVLSGPGVLFPDMPSPEQVAEKWNDIMSLENPRFYNDVNEIMFAALTPQK
;
A
#
# COMPACT_ATOMS: atom_id res chain seq x y z
N MET A 1 8.31 -6.64 25.19
CA MET A 1 7.15 -6.23 24.37
C MET A 1 6.12 -7.35 24.40
N SER A 2 4.81 -7.03 24.52
CA SER A 2 3.75 -8.03 24.42
C SER A 2 3.71 -8.59 23.00
N LYS A 3 3.31 -9.86 22.86
CA LYS A 3 3.10 -10.52 21.57
C LYS A 3 2.04 -9.75 20.78
N ILE A 4 2.28 -9.51 19.50
CA ILE A 4 1.26 -8.98 18.59
C ILE A 4 0.18 -10.04 18.39
N ASP A 5 -1.05 -9.72 18.76
CA ASP A 5 -2.22 -10.59 18.70
C ASP A 5 -3.34 -9.90 17.91
N PHE A 6 -4.07 -10.66 17.11
CA PHE A 6 -5.18 -10.19 16.30
C PHE A 6 -6.50 -10.88 16.65
N THR A 7 -6.60 -11.52 17.82
CA THR A 7 -7.84 -12.15 18.29
C THR A 7 -9.00 -11.16 18.28
N GLY A 8 -10.10 -11.54 17.64
CA GLY A 8 -11.28 -10.69 17.47
C GLY A 8 -11.18 -9.64 16.35
N ARG A 9 -10.06 -9.58 15.61
CA ARG A 9 -9.89 -8.70 14.43
C ARG A 9 -10.29 -9.43 13.15
N VAL A 10 -10.85 -8.66 12.21
CA VAL A 10 -11.23 -9.12 10.87
C VAL A 10 -10.33 -8.44 9.85
N ALA A 11 -9.63 -9.22 9.06
CA ALA A 11 -8.68 -8.75 8.07
C ALA A 11 -9.13 -9.12 6.65
N ILE A 12 -8.94 -8.19 5.71
CA ILE A 12 -9.04 -8.43 4.27
C ILE A 12 -7.63 -8.32 3.68
N VAL A 13 -7.20 -9.32 2.91
CA VAL A 13 -5.96 -9.27 2.15
C VAL A 13 -6.27 -9.52 0.68
N THR A 14 -5.98 -8.54 -0.19
CA THR A 14 -6.19 -8.68 -1.64
C THR A 14 -4.93 -9.24 -2.32
N GLY A 15 -5.12 -10.04 -3.39
CA GLY A 15 -4.01 -10.73 -4.02
C GLY A 15 -3.35 -11.75 -3.08
N ALA A 16 -4.16 -12.46 -2.29
CA ALA A 16 -3.69 -13.29 -1.20
C ALA A 16 -3.54 -14.79 -1.57
N GLY A 17 -3.70 -15.16 -2.84
CA GLY A 17 -3.55 -16.54 -3.31
C GLY A 17 -2.10 -17.02 -3.39
N ALA A 18 -1.11 -16.11 -3.37
CA ALA A 18 0.30 -16.44 -3.44
C ALA A 18 1.21 -15.33 -2.89
N GLY A 19 2.52 -15.60 -2.77
CA GLY A 19 3.55 -14.62 -2.45
C GLY A 19 3.30 -13.86 -1.16
N LEU A 20 3.53 -12.54 -1.19
CA LEU A 20 3.37 -11.65 -0.04
C LEU A 20 1.97 -11.72 0.59
N GLY A 21 0.92 -11.61 -0.23
CA GLY A 21 -0.46 -11.60 0.26
C GLY A 21 -0.84 -12.89 0.97
N LYS A 22 -0.40 -14.05 0.44
CA LYS A 22 -0.56 -15.34 1.10
C LYS A 22 0.11 -15.34 2.47
N ASP A 23 1.38 -14.92 2.54
CA ASP A 23 2.13 -14.94 3.80
C ASP A 23 1.49 -14.01 4.85
N TYR A 24 1.03 -12.83 4.44
CA TYR A 24 0.26 -11.93 5.34
C TYR A 24 -1.01 -12.58 5.86
N ALA A 25 -1.81 -13.21 4.99
CA ALA A 25 -3.07 -13.84 5.36
C ALA A 25 -2.85 -14.98 6.37
N VAL A 26 -1.88 -15.84 6.11
CA VAL A 26 -1.53 -16.98 6.97
C VAL A 26 -1.02 -16.50 8.33
N GLU A 27 -0.11 -15.53 8.36
CA GLU A 27 0.46 -15.03 9.61
C GLU A 27 -0.53 -14.21 10.45
N LEU A 28 -1.46 -13.47 9.83
CA LEU A 28 -2.57 -12.82 10.53
C LEU A 28 -3.49 -13.87 11.19
N ALA A 29 -3.87 -14.92 10.45
CA ALA A 29 -4.72 -15.99 10.95
C ALA A 29 -4.05 -16.78 12.09
N LYS A 30 -2.76 -17.11 12.00
CA LYS A 30 -1.98 -17.74 13.09
C LYS A 30 -1.94 -16.92 14.39
N ARG A 31 -2.23 -15.63 14.28
CA ARG A 31 -2.29 -14.69 15.41
C ARG A 31 -3.72 -14.33 15.81
N GLY A 32 -4.71 -15.09 15.36
CA GLY A 32 -6.10 -15.01 15.79
C GLY A 32 -7.01 -14.10 14.95
N ALA A 33 -6.54 -13.51 13.83
CA ALA A 33 -7.41 -12.79 12.93
C ALA A 33 -8.35 -13.74 12.17
N LYS A 34 -9.57 -13.27 11.88
CA LYS A 34 -10.46 -13.85 10.87
C LYS A 34 -10.14 -13.20 9.52
N VAL A 35 -9.84 -14.01 8.50
CA VAL A 35 -9.24 -13.47 7.27
C VAL A 35 -10.13 -13.71 6.05
N VAL A 36 -10.40 -12.65 5.29
CA VAL A 36 -10.88 -12.74 3.91
C VAL A 36 -9.68 -12.81 2.98
N VAL A 37 -9.51 -13.94 2.34
CA VAL A 37 -8.47 -14.20 1.34
C VAL A 37 -9.05 -13.87 -0.03
N ASN A 38 -8.76 -12.69 -0.55
CA ASN A 38 -9.21 -12.32 -1.90
C ASN A 38 -8.11 -12.59 -2.92
N ASP A 39 -8.44 -13.34 -3.96
CA ASP A 39 -7.59 -13.53 -5.14
C ASP A 39 -8.44 -13.90 -6.34
N LEU A 40 -8.24 -13.22 -7.46
CA LEU A 40 -8.93 -13.54 -8.74
C LEU A 40 -8.39 -14.83 -9.38
N GLY A 41 -7.18 -15.26 -8.99
CA GLY A 41 -6.51 -16.44 -9.58
C GLY A 41 -5.93 -16.18 -10.96
N GLY A 42 -5.73 -14.92 -11.34
CA GLY A 42 -5.18 -14.52 -12.63
C GLY A 42 -3.65 -14.75 -12.74
N SER A 43 -3.16 -14.64 -13.99
CA SER A 43 -1.73 -14.64 -14.28
C SER A 43 -1.04 -13.34 -13.83
N ARG A 44 0.32 -13.32 -13.88
CA ARG A 44 1.16 -12.18 -13.49
C ARG A 44 0.81 -10.86 -14.21
N ASP A 45 0.43 -10.95 -15.48
CA ASP A 45 0.08 -9.80 -16.33
C ASP A 45 -1.42 -9.44 -16.29
N GLY A 46 -2.19 -10.15 -15.46
CA GLY A 46 -3.62 -9.97 -15.34
C GLY A 46 -4.42 -10.61 -16.48
N SER A 47 -3.80 -11.43 -17.35
CA SER A 47 -4.48 -12.19 -18.37
C SER A 47 -5.11 -13.48 -17.78
N GLY A 48 -6.03 -14.08 -18.54
CA GLY A 48 -6.70 -15.33 -18.16
C GLY A 48 -8.02 -15.12 -17.40
N SER A 49 -8.80 -16.18 -17.31
CA SER A 49 -10.14 -16.19 -16.71
C SER A 49 -10.15 -16.24 -15.18
N GLY A 50 -8.99 -16.28 -14.55
CA GLY A 50 -8.87 -16.49 -13.11
C GLY A 50 -9.14 -17.94 -12.68
N SER A 51 -8.82 -18.26 -11.45
CA SER A 51 -9.11 -19.56 -10.82
C SER A 51 -9.38 -19.37 -9.33
N ALA A 52 -10.52 -19.83 -8.87
CA ALA A 52 -10.89 -19.84 -7.46
C ALA A 52 -9.86 -20.62 -6.58
N SER A 53 -9.16 -21.58 -7.18
CA SER A 53 -8.26 -22.49 -6.47
C SER A 53 -7.14 -21.79 -5.67
N ALA A 54 -6.63 -20.65 -6.09
CA ALA A 54 -5.55 -19.97 -5.39
C ALA A 54 -5.99 -19.47 -4.01
N ALA A 55 -7.13 -18.80 -3.91
CA ALA A 55 -7.70 -18.36 -2.63
C ALA A 55 -8.10 -19.55 -1.75
N ASP A 56 -8.73 -20.58 -2.34
CA ASP A 56 -9.16 -21.78 -1.61
C ASP A 56 -7.99 -22.53 -0.98
N LEU A 57 -6.87 -22.67 -1.68
CA LEU A 57 -5.69 -23.33 -1.15
C LEU A 57 -5.18 -22.62 0.11
N VAL A 58 -5.16 -21.28 0.11
CA VAL A 58 -4.73 -20.50 1.29
C VAL A 58 -5.75 -20.60 2.42
N VAL A 59 -7.05 -20.54 2.11
CA VAL A 59 -8.11 -20.75 3.12
C VAL A 59 -8.00 -22.12 3.76
N ASN A 60 -7.77 -23.17 2.97
CA ASN A 60 -7.61 -24.52 3.48
C ASN A 60 -6.35 -24.67 4.35
N GLU A 61 -5.24 -24.04 3.97
CA GLU A 61 -4.02 -23.99 4.79
C GLU A 61 -4.29 -23.32 6.14
N ILE A 62 -4.97 -22.17 6.14
CA ILE A 62 -5.33 -21.45 7.36
C ILE A 62 -6.23 -22.31 8.26
N LYS A 63 -7.27 -22.93 7.71
CA LYS A 63 -8.20 -23.79 8.45
C LYS A 63 -7.52 -25.04 8.99
N ALA A 64 -6.65 -25.67 8.22
CA ALA A 64 -5.87 -26.84 8.67
C ALA A 64 -4.93 -26.50 9.84
N ALA A 65 -4.47 -25.24 9.93
CA ALA A 65 -3.69 -24.73 11.06
C ALA A 65 -4.56 -24.25 12.25
N GLY A 66 -5.90 -24.43 12.20
CA GLY A 66 -6.84 -24.03 13.26
C GLY A 66 -7.27 -22.56 13.21
N GLY A 67 -6.95 -21.82 12.15
CA GLY A 67 -7.38 -20.44 11.95
C GLY A 67 -8.75 -20.33 11.25
N GLU A 68 -9.28 -19.11 11.16
CA GLU A 68 -10.53 -18.79 10.49
C GLU A 68 -10.27 -17.98 9.21
N ALA A 69 -10.75 -18.47 8.06
CA ALA A 69 -10.68 -17.75 6.81
C ALA A 69 -11.84 -18.10 5.86
N VAL A 70 -12.13 -17.15 4.95
CA VAL A 70 -13.07 -17.31 3.85
C VAL A 70 -12.44 -16.79 2.56
N ALA A 71 -12.71 -17.48 1.44
CA ALA A 71 -12.25 -17.07 0.12
C ALA A 71 -13.19 -16.02 -0.49
N ASN A 72 -12.61 -15.14 -1.29
CA ASN A 72 -13.32 -14.22 -2.18
C ASN A 72 -12.58 -14.13 -3.51
N TYR A 73 -13.31 -14.11 -4.61
CA TYR A 73 -12.76 -14.22 -5.98
C TYR A 73 -13.05 -12.99 -6.83
N ASP A 74 -13.57 -11.91 -6.21
CA ASP A 74 -13.94 -10.70 -6.91
C ASP A 74 -12.71 -9.92 -7.41
N ASN A 75 -12.91 -9.25 -8.54
CA ASN A 75 -11.90 -8.41 -9.17
C ASN A 75 -11.84 -7.03 -8.52
N VAL A 76 -10.70 -6.68 -7.93
CA VAL A 76 -10.47 -5.36 -7.33
C VAL A 76 -10.62 -4.22 -8.34
N ALA A 77 -10.35 -4.44 -9.63
CA ALA A 77 -10.43 -3.41 -10.66
C ALA A 77 -11.87 -2.93 -10.94
N SER A 78 -12.90 -3.69 -10.55
CA SER A 78 -14.31 -3.28 -10.67
C SER A 78 -14.82 -2.69 -9.36
N THR A 79 -15.66 -1.68 -9.43
CA THR A 79 -16.29 -1.06 -8.24
C THR A 79 -17.12 -2.09 -7.47
N GLN A 80 -17.93 -2.86 -8.17
CA GLN A 80 -18.74 -3.92 -7.56
C GLN A 80 -17.87 -4.99 -6.90
N GLY A 81 -16.73 -5.37 -7.53
CA GLY A 81 -15.79 -6.31 -6.94
C GLY A 81 -15.20 -5.81 -5.64
N GLY A 82 -14.81 -4.53 -5.58
CA GLY A 82 -14.34 -3.91 -4.35
C GLY A 82 -15.37 -3.93 -3.22
N GLU A 83 -16.64 -3.63 -3.54
CA GLU A 83 -17.76 -3.69 -2.59
C GLU A 83 -18.02 -5.14 -2.13
N ASN A 84 -18.02 -6.12 -3.04
CA ASN A 84 -18.22 -7.53 -2.71
C ASN A 84 -17.13 -8.09 -1.80
N ILE A 85 -15.86 -7.70 -2.01
CA ILE A 85 -14.75 -8.09 -1.13
C ILE A 85 -15.01 -7.63 0.30
N VAL A 86 -15.39 -6.37 0.49
CA VAL A 86 -15.68 -5.82 1.81
C VAL A 86 -16.95 -6.42 2.41
N ASN A 87 -17.99 -6.60 1.62
CA ASN A 87 -19.23 -7.24 2.05
C ASN A 87 -19.02 -8.71 2.46
N THR A 88 -18.06 -9.42 1.87
CA THR A 88 -17.67 -10.76 2.31
C THR A 88 -17.22 -10.75 3.77
N ALA A 89 -16.39 -9.77 4.17
CA ALA A 89 -15.96 -9.63 5.57
C ALA A 89 -17.12 -9.24 6.50
N ILE A 90 -17.95 -8.29 6.09
CA ILE A 90 -19.08 -7.80 6.89
C ILE A 90 -20.12 -8.90 7.08
N ASN A 91 -20.50 -9.60 6.01
CA ASN A 91 -21.53 -10.64 6.07
C ASN A 91 -21.06 -11.89 6.83
N THR A 92 -19.77 -12.22 6.78
CA THR A 92 -19.22 -13.42 7.43
C THR A 92 -18.81 -13.14 8.87
N TYR A 93 -18.22 -11.97 9.15
CA TYR A 93 -17.54 -11.65 10.40
C TYR A 93 -18.03 -10.37 11.08
N GLY A 94 -18.95 -9.64 10.46
CA GLY A 94 -19.63 -8.47 11.04
C GLY A 94 -18.91 -7.13 10.86
N LYS A 95 -17.65 -7.10 10.46
CA LYS A 95 -16.86 -5.87 10.37
C LYS A 95 -15.59 -6.02 9.51
N VAL A 96 -14.87 -4.92 9.32
CA VAL A 96 -13.49 -4.88 8.82
C VAL A 96 -12.62 -4.08 9.77
N ASP A 97 -11.59 -4.69 10.34
CA ASP A 97 -10.60 -4.01 11.20
C ASP A 97 -9.28 -3.72 10.45
N ILE A 98 -8.87 -4.61 9.55
CA ILE A 98 -7.60 -4.56 8.84
C ILE A 98 -7.84 -4.72 7.35
N LEU A 99 -7.25 -3.84 6.53
CA LEU A 99 -7.23 -3.96 5.09
C LEU A 99 -5.80 -3.89 4.57
N ILE A 100 -5.36 -4.94 3.88
CA ILE A 100 -4.08 -4.98 3.17
C ILE A 100 -4.38 -5.04 1.66
N ASN A 101 -4.23 -3.91 0.98
CA ASN A 101 -4.29 -3.82 -0.46
C ASN A 101 -2.96 -4.27 -1.05
N ASN A 102 -2.92 -5.53 -1.52
CA ASN A 102 -1.70 -6.14 -2.06
C ASN A 102 -1.87 -6.64 -3.50
N ALA A 103 -3.08 -6.76 -4.01
CA ALA A 103 -3.34 -7.19 -5.39
C ALA A 103 -2.58 -6.36 -6.42
N GLY A 104 -2.03 -7.01 -7.43
CA GLY A 104 -1.24 -6.32 -8.45
C GLY A 104 -0.86 -7.18 -9.64
N ILE A 105 -0.56 -6.51 -10.75
CA ILE A 105 -0.08 -7.08 -12.00
C ILE A 105 1.11 -6.28 -12.53
N LEU A 106 1.87 -6.83 -13.47
CA LEU A 106 2.95 -6.12 -14.17
C LEU A 106 2.74 -6.18 -15.68
N ARG A 107 2.84 -5.01 -16.33
CA ARG A 107 2.90 -4.84 -17.79
C ARG A 107 3.97 -3.80 -18.12
N ASP A 108 5.21 -4.18 -17.84
CA ASP A 108 6.36 -3.30 -17.97
C ASP A 108 6.73 -3.06 -19.43
N LYS A 109 6.95 -1.78 -19.79
CA LYS A 109 7.37 -1.36 -21.11
C LYS A 109 8.08 -0.01 -21.00
N SER A 110 9.10 0.22 -21.82
CA SER A 110 9.68 1.57 -21.89
C SER A 110 8.60 2.60 -22.27
N PHE A 111 8.64 3.78 -21.64
CA PHE A 111 7.55 4.77 -21.68
C PHE A 111 7.08 5.08 -23.10
N GLY A 112 8.02 5.30 -24.05
CA GLY A 112 7.67 5.60 -25.45
C GLY A 112 7.12 4.42 -26.26
N LYS A 113 7.11 3.20 -25.71
CA LYS A 113 6.56 1.99 -26.35
C LYS A 113 5.37 1.41 -25.61
N MET A 114 5.00 2.00 -24.47
CA MET A 114 3.89 1.56 -23.65
C MET A 114 2.56 1.86 -24.37
N THR A 115 1.70 0.88 -24.45
CA THR A 115 0.35 1.03 -25.00
C THR A 115 -0.63 1.53 -23.96
N GLU A 116 -1.73 2.15 -24.40
CA GLU A 116 -2.85 2.54 -23.54
C GLU A 116 -3.39 1.35 -22.74
N GLN A 117 -3.52 0.18 -23.35
CA GLN A 117 -3.99 -1.02 -22.70
C GLN A 117 -3.06 -1.50 -21.57
N GLU A 118 -1.72 -1.40 -21.76
CA GLU A 118 -0.75 -1.73 -20.71
C GLU A 118 -0.81 -0.73 -19.57
N TRP A 119 -1.01 0.55 -19.89
CA TRP A 119 -1.22 1.61 -18.90
C TRP A 119 -2.50 1.40 -18.10
N ASP A 120 -3.63 1.33 -18.77
CA ASP A 120 -4.96 1.27 -18.15
C ASP A 120 -5.13 0.03 -17.26
N ALA A 121 -4.65 -1.13 -17.71
CA ALA A 121 -4.75 -2.35 -16.92
C ALA A 121 -4.00 -2.24 -15.59
N VAL A 122 -2.80 -1.64 -15.58
CA VAL A 122 -2.01 -1.47 -14.35
C VAL A 122 -2.65 -0.43 -13.43
N ILE A 123 -3.11 0.71 -13.97
CA ILE A 123 -3.83 1.73 -13.20
C ILE A 123 -5.13 1.15 -12.61
N ALA A 124 -5.89 0.37 -13.41
CA ALA A 124 -7.15 -0.21 -12.99
C ALA A 124 -6.98 -1.17 -11.79
N VAL A 125 -5.95 -2.01 -11.79
CA VAL A 125 -5.72 -2.96 -10.71
C VAL A 125 -5.10 -2.28 -9.49
N HIS A 126 -3.99 -1.56 -9.70
CA HIS A 126 -3.21 -1.04 -8.58
C HIS A 126 -3.83 0.19 -7.92
N LEU A 127 -4.20 1.21 -8.69
CA LEU A 127 -4.67 2.48 -8.12
C LEU A 127 -6.19 2.47 -7.96
N LYS A 128 -6.93 2.22 -9.04
CA LYS A 128 -8.39 2.17 -8.98
C LYS A 128 -8.88 1.01 -8.11
N GLY A 129 -8.24 -0.16 -8.19
CA GLY A 129 -8.55 -1.32 -7.36
C GLY A 129 -8.32 -1.06 -5.88
N THR A 130 -7.22 -0.43 -5.52
CA THR A 130 -6.97 0.03 -4.15
C THR A 130 -8.09 0.97 -3.66
N PHE A 131 -8.51 1.94 -4.47
CA PHE A 131 -9.64 2.81 -4.14
C PHE A 131 -10.95 2.03 -3.97
N ASN A 132 -11.27 1.13 -4.90
CA ASN A 132 -12.52 0.37 -4.90
C ASN A 132 -12.72 -0.45 -3.61
N VAL A 133 -11.64 -1.04 -3.08
CA VAL A 133 -11.69 -1.82 -1.83
C VAL A 133 -11.56 -0.93 -0.60
N THR A 134 -10.68 0.09 -0.65
CA THR A 134 -10.43 0.95 0.52
C THR A 134 -11.66 1.79 0.89
N ARG A 135 -12.37 2.34 -0.10
CA ARG A 135 -13.52 3.23 0.17
C ARG A 135 -14.61 2.55 1.02
N PRO A 136 -15.18 1.40 0.64
CA PRO A 136 -16.19 0.74 1.47
C PRO A 136 -15.63 0.23 2.81
N ALA A 137 -14.40 -0.26 2.85
CA ALA A 137 -13.74 -0.66 4.10
C ALA A 137 -13.57 0.53 5.05
N PHE A 138 -13.13 1.68 4.55
CA PHE A 138 -12.95 2.90 5.34
C PHE A 138 -14.27 3.39 5.95
N VAL A 139 -15.39 3.31 5.21
CA VAL A 139 -16.73 3.64 5.73
C VAL A 139 -17.08 2.75 6.90
N ASN A 140 -16.93 1.42 6.78
CA ASN A 140 -17.17 0.47 7.86
C ASN A 140 -16.23 0.68 9.06
N MET A 141 -14.95 0.94 8.82
CA MET A 141 -13.96 1.25 9.88
C MET A 141 -14.34 2.53 10.65
N ARG A 142 -14.88 3.55 9.98
CA ARG A 142 -15.36 4.79 10.63
C ARG A 142 -16.52 4.52 11.59
N GLU A 143 -17.47 3.69 11.19
CA GLU A 143 -18.61 3.29 12.03
C GLU A 143 -18.11 2.53 13.27
N ASN A 144 -17.16 1.61 13.09
CA ASN A 144 -16.56 0.81 14.16
C ASN A 144 -15.48 1.56 14.97
N LYS A 145 -15.09 2.77 14.59
CA LYS A 145 -14.05 3.60 15.22
C LYS A 145 -12.71 2.87 15.38
N TYR A 146 -12.36 2.04 14.41
CA TYR A 146 -11.10 1.33 14.34
C TYR A 146 -10.78 0.93 12.89
N GLY A 147 -9.52 1.09 12.49
CA GLY A 147 -9.04 0.61 11.20
C GLY A 147 -7.53 0.63 11.08
N ARG A 148 -7.00 -0.36 10.37
CA ARG A 148 -5.60 -0.43 9.94
C ARG A 148 -5.57 -0.70 8.45
N ILE A 149 -5.08 0.26 7.68
CA ILE A 149 -5.04 0.21 6.22
C ILE A 149 -3.58 0.20 5.78
N ILE A 150 -3.20 -0.80 5.01
CA ILE A 150 -1.87 -0.93 4.43
C ILE A 150 -2.02 -0.97 2.92
N LEU A 151 -1.41 -0.01 2.24
CA LEU A 151 -1.34 0.05 0.79
C LEU A 151 0.03 -0.44 0.33
N THR A 152 0.07 -1.53 -0.42
CA THR A 152 1.30 -2.08 -0.97
C THR A 152 1.75 -1.29 -2.20
N SER A 153 2.62 -0.34 -1.97
CA SER A 153 3.30 0.46 -2.99
C SER A 153 4.60 -0.22 -3.46
N SER A 154 5.58 0.54 -3.86
CA SER A 154 6.89 0.09 -4.32
C SER A 154 7.89 1.24 -4.27
N GLY A 155 9.18 0.91 -4.14
CA GLY A 155 10.26 1.86 -4.40
C GLY A 155 10.17 2.48 -5.80
N SER A 156 9.64 1.76 -6.80
CA SER A 156 9.42 2.29 -8.15
C SER A 156 8.51 3.51 -8.17
N GLY A 157 7.51 3.56 -7.28
CA GLY A 157 6.61 4.72 -7.19
C GLY A 157 7.27 5.96 -6.58
N MET A 158 8.29 5.79 -5.76
CA MET A 158 8.98 6.91 -5.09
C MET A 158 10.27 7.33 -5.81
N PHE A 159 11.00 6.37 -6.37
CA PHE A 159 12.34 6.59 -6.91
C PHE A 159 12.42 6.34 -8.42
N GLY A 160 11.36 5.82 -9.03
CA GLY A 160 11.31 5.41 -10.42
C GLY A 160 11.99 4.06 -10.66
N ASN A 161 11.59 3.41 -11.76
CA ASN A 161 12.28 2.24 -12.31
C ASN A 161 12.07 2.21 -13.83
N PHE A 162 13.13 1.86 -14.57
CA PHE A 162 13.06 1.84 -16.03
C PHE A 162 11.98 0.87 -16.52
N GLY A 163 11.15 1.31 -17.47
CA GLY A 163 10.09 0.50 -18.06
C GLY A 163 8.79 0.39 -17.23
N GLN A 164 8.70 1.04 -16.09
CA GLN A 164 7.57 0.95 -15.17
C GLN A 164 6.76 2.25 -15.05
N GLY A 165 6.56 3.00 -16.11
CA GLY A 165 5.84 4.27 -16.08
C GLY A 165 4.41 4.14 -15.52
N ASN A 166 3.64 3.14 -15.98
CA ASN A 166 2.30 2.82 -15.49
C ASN A 166 2.31 2.37 -14.02
N TYR A 167 3.19 1.43 -13.70
CA TYR A 167 3.32 0.88 -12.34
C TYR A 167 3.78 1.95 -11.34
N ALA A 168 4.81 2.72 -11.69
CA ALA A 168 5.32 3.80 -10.85
C ALA A 168 4.24 4.86 -10.57
N ALA A 169 3.49 5.28 -11.61
CA ALA A 169 2.38 6.23 -11.45
C ALA A 169 1.30 5.69 -10.50
N ALA A 170 0.89 4.43 -10.67
CA ALA A 170 -0.09 3.80 -9.79
C ALA A 170 0.41 3.72 -8.33
N LYS A 171 1.65 3.31 -8.13
CA LYS A 171 2.26 3.15 -6.80
C LYS A 171 2.54 4.49 -6.10
N ALA A 172 2.89 5.54 -6.85
CA ALA A 172 2.98 6.90 -6.34
C ALA A 172 1.61 7.46 -5.94
N GLY A 173 0.55 7.19 -6.72
CA GLY A 173 -0.81 7.59 -6.41
C GLY A 173 -1.31 7.04 -5.06
N MET A 174 -0.85 5.86 -4.65
CA MET A 174 -1.17 5.30 -3.33
C MET A 174 -0.58 6.14 -2.19
N ALA A 175 0.59 6.77 -2.37
CA ALA A 175 1.17 7.67 -1.37
C ALA A 175 0.26 8.88 -1.13
N GLY A 176 -0.30 9.47 -2.20
CA GLY A 176 -1.31 10.50 -2.11
C GLY A 176 -2.56 10.04 -1.34
N MET A 177 -3.05 8.82 -1.63
CA MET A 177 -4.18 8.25 -0.89
C MET A 177 -3.88 8.10 0.61
N VAL A 178 -2.71 7.57 0.98
CA VAL A 178 -2.30 7.43 2.39
C VAL A 178 -2.26 8.77 3.09
N ASN A 179 -1.74 9.82 2.43
CA ASN A 179 -1.67 11.16 3.00
C ASN A 179 -3.06 11.75 3.33
N VAL A 180 -4.07 11.46 2.51
CA VAL A 180 -5.46 11.87 2.80
C VAL A 180 -6.09 10.98 3.87
N LEU A 181 -5.95 9.66 3.75
CA LEU A 181 -6.54 8.69 4.68
C LEU A 181 -6.04 8.87 6.11
N LYS A 182 -4.76 9.25 6.33
CA LYS A 182 -4.24 9.54 7.67
C LYS A 182 -4.95 10.73 8.33
N LEU A 183 -5.29 11.76 7.55
CA LEU A 183 -5.98 12.96 8.04
C LEU A 183 -7.45 12.65 8.33
N GLU A 184 -8.17 12.07 7.38
CA GLU A 184 -9.59 11.77 7.52
C GLU A 184 -9.86 10.67 8.55
N GLY A 185 -8.93 9.72 8.72
CA GLY A 185 -9.03 8.59 9.64
C GLY A 185 -8.69 8.92 11.09
N ALA A 186 -7.95 10.02 11.35
CA ALA A 186 -7.36 10.33 12.65
C ALA A 186 -8.36 10.27 13.81
N LYS A 187 -9.51 10.93 13.66
CA LYS A 187 -10.54 11.01 14.71
C LYS A 187 -11.32 9.71 14.93
N TYR A 188 -11.14 8.72 14.05
CA TYR A 188 -11.82 7.42 14.12
C TYR A 188 -10.88 6.28 14.49
N ASN A 189 -9.66 6.56 14.95
CA ASN A 189 -8.63 5.56 15.21
C ASN A 189 -8.31 4.69 13.97
N ILE A 190 -8.39 5.27 12.78
CA ILE A 190 -7.98 4.63 11.54
C ILE A 190 -6.55 5.08 11.22
N LYS A 191 -5.64 4.13 11.04
CA LYS A 191 -4.25 4.36 10.65
C LYS A 191 -4.06 3.83 9.24
N ALA A 192 -3.50 4.65 8.36
CA ALA A 192 -3.20 4.28 6.98
C ALA A 192 -1.70 4.45 6.70
N ASN A 193 -1.05 3.40 6.22
CA ASN A 193 0.38 3.36 5.97
C ASN A 193 0.69 2.74 4.61
N LEU A 194 1.84 3.11 4.06
CA LEU A 194 2.36 2.64 2.79
C LEU A 194 3.46 1.62 3.03
N LEU A 195 3.37 0.47 2.41
CA LEU A 195 4.44 -0.53 2.37
C LEU A 195 5.14 -0.46 1.01
N MET A 196 6.45 -0.43 1.00
CA MET A 196 7.31 -0.50 -0.19
C MET A 196 8.19 -1.75 -0.10
N PRO A 197 7.65 -2.92 -0.47
CA PRO A 197 8.38 -4.16 -0.35
C PRO A 197 9.29 -4.41 -1.55
N SER A 198 10.41 -5.10 -1.32
CA SER A 198 11.16 -5.81 -2.36
C SER A 198 11.28 -7.27 -1.96
N ALA A 199 10.62 -8.15 -2.71
CA ALA A 199 10.53 -9.57 -2.42
C ALA A 199 10.77 -10.42 -3.67
N GLY A 200 11.37 -11.59 -3.48
CA GLY A 200 11.40 -12.66 -4.45
C GLY A 200 10.03 -13.31 -4.57
N THR A 201 9.26 -12.88 -5.55
CA THR A 201 7.91 -13.39 -5.82
C THR A 201 7.78 -13.73 -7.29
N ARG A 202 6.69 -14.38 -7.67
CA ARG A 202 6.33 -14.62 -9.07
C ARG A 202 6.38 -13.34 -9.95
N LEU A 203 6.17 -12.16 -9.35
CA LEU A 203 6.26 -10.89 -10.06
C LEU A 203 7.70 -10.44 -10.36
N THR A 204 8.70 -10.93 -9.63
CA THR A 204 10.10 -10.48 -9.71
C THR A 204 11.08 -11.56 -10.16
N GLU A 205 10.62 -12.81 -10.35
CA GLU A 205 11.45 -13.96 -10.65
C GLU A 205 12.31 -13.77 -11.92
N ASP A 206 11.73 -13.20 -12.98
CA ASP A 206 12.41 -13.01 -14.27
C ASP A 206 13.32 -11.77 -14.33
N VAL A 207 13.27 -10.90 -13.32
CA VAL A 207 13.98 -9.62 -13.32
C VAL A 207 15.07 -9.51 -12.26
N MET A 208 15.26 -10.59 -11.46
CA MET A 208 16.27 -10.64 -10.40
C MET A 208 17.28 -11.77 -10.60
N PRO A 209 18.56 -11.53 -10.32
CA PRO A 209 19.54 -12.62 -10.25
C PRO A 209 19.12 -13.67 -9.19
N PRO A 210 19.33 -14.99 -9.43
CA PRO A 210 18.91 -16.06 -8.51
C PRO A 210 19.44 -15.92 -7.07
N GLU A 211 20.64 -15.41 -6.91
CA GLU A 211 21.26 -15.16 -5.60
C GLU A 211 20.54 -14.05 -4.82
N MET A 212 20.06 -13.02 -5.51
CA MET A 212 19.29 -11.93 -4.90
C MET A 212 17.88 -12.42 -4.58
N PHE A 213 17.26 -13.17 -5.49
CA PHE A 213 15.92 -13.75 -5.29
C PHE A 213 15.83 -14.57 -4.01
N LYS A 214 16.83 -15.43 -3.73
CA LYS A 214 16.91 -16.24 -2.50
C LYS A 214 17.00 -15.42 -1.22
N LYS A 215 17.64 -14.23 -1.26
CA LYS A 215 17.77 -13.33 -0.11
C LYS A 215 16.50 -12.53 0.17
N LEU A 216 15.60 -12.42 -0.80
CA LEU A 216 14.38 -11.61 -0.74
C LEU A 216 13.13 -12.44 -0.40
N ASP A 217 13.24 -13.42 0.53
CA ASP A 217 12.09 -14.21 0.98
C ASP A 217 11.00 -13.27 1.54
N VAL A 218 9.75 -13.54 1.17
CA VAL A 218 8.55 -12.81 1.62
C VAL A 218 8.43 -12.75 3.13
N LYS A 219 8.90 -13.75 3.84
CA LYS A 219 8.88 -13.85 5.30
C LYS A 219 9.65 -12.75 6.01
N TYR A 220 10.63 -12.14 5.36
CA TYR A 220 11.35 -11.00 5.92
C TYR A 220 10.55 -9.70 5.92
N ILE A 221 9.45 -9.63 5.15
CA ILE A 221 8.61 -8.42 5.03
C ILE A 221 7.43 -8.48 5.99
N THR A 222 6.84 -9.65 6.13
CA THR A 222 5.63 -9.92 6.91
C THR A 222 5.66 -9.33 8.34
N PRO A 223 6.75 -9.43 9.13
CA PRO A 223 6.78 -8.84 10.46
C PRO A 223 6.49 -7.33 10.50
N GLY A 224 7.00 -6.58 9.53
CA GLY A 224 6.72 -5.14 9.42
C GLY A 224 5.26 -4.84 9.10
N VAL A 225 4.65 -5.66 8.22
CA VAL A 225 3.23 -5.54 7.86
C VAL A 225 2.33 -5.85 9.05
N LEU A 226 2.63 -6.91 9.80
CA LEU A 226 1.88 -7.25 11.00
C LEU A 226 1.99 -6.17 12.07
N TYR A 227 3.17 -5.56 12.23
CA TYR A 227 3.31 -4.42 13.14
C TYR A 227 2.43 -3.24 12.70
N LEU A 228 2.46 -2.85 11.43
CA LEU A 228 1.62 -1.77 10.89
C LEU A 228 0.11 -2.08 11.03
N ALA A 229 -0.28 -3.36 10.94
CA ALA A 229 -1.66 -3.81 11.11
C ALA A 229 -2.09 -3.91 12.57
N SER A 230 -1.17 -3.89 13.52
CA SER A 230 -1.43 -4.11 14.93
C SER A 230 -2.00 -2.87 15.63
N GLU A 231 -2.62 -3.11 16.78
CA GLU A 231 -3.06 -2.05 17.68
C GLU A 231 -1.87 -1.29 18.32
N GLN A 232 -0.71 -1.93 18.38
CA GLN A 232 0.52 -1.35 18.93
C GLN A 232 1.10 -0.26 18.02
N CYS A 233 0.83 -0.29 16.71
CA CYS A 233 1.25 0.75 15.78
C CYS A 233 0.33 1.95 15.88
N GLN A 234 0.86 3.06 16.39
CA GLN A 234 0.13 4.32 16.52
C GLN A 234 0.41 5.30 15.38
N GLU A 235 1.38 4.99 14.52
CA GLU A 235 1.74 5.84 13.39
C GLU A 235 0.73 5.71 12.25
N SER A 236 0.60 6.82 11.50
CA SER A 236 -0.18 6.91 10.27
C SER A 236 0.53 7.83 9.27
N GLY A 237 0.53 7.46 8.01
CA GLY A 237 1.26 8.19 6.96
C GLY A 237 2.73 7.77 6.84
N ILE A 238 3.10 6.61 7.36
CA ILE A 238 4.45 6.06 7.20
C ILE A 238 4.59 5.41 5.81
N TYR A 239 5.74 5.62 5.19
CA TYR A 239 6.20 4.90 4.01
C TYR A 239 7.32 3.95 4.44
N LEU A 240 6.98 2.67 4.62
CA LEU A 240 7.90 1.65 5.13
C LEU A 240 8.58 0.91 3.97
N ASN A 241 9.90 1.05 3.83
CA ASN A 241 10.70 0.13 3.02
C ASN A 241 10.87 -1.18 3.78
N ALA A 242 10.72 -2.31 3.09
CA ALA A 242 10.87 -3.63 3.70
C ALA A 242 11.45 -4.64 2.68
N PHE A 243 12.64 -5.17 2.95
CA PHE A 243 13.28 -6.21 2.14
C PHE A 243 14.40 -6.91 2.90
N ALA A 244 14.54 -8.23 2.73
CA ALA A 244 15.63 -9.02 3.32
C ALA A 244 15.91 -8.76 4.82
N GLY A 245 14.86 -8.46 5.61
CA GLY A 245 15.00 -8.11 7.02
C GLY A 245 15.41 -6.66 7.29
N TYR A 246 15.63 -5.85 6.25
CA TYR A 246 15.87 -4.42 6.36
C TYR A 246 14.54 -3.67 6.38
N PHE A 247 14.39 -2.76 7.35
CA PHE A 247 13.25 -1.85 7.46
C PHE A 247 13.74 -0.42 7.61
N SER A 248 13.18 0.50 6.82
CA SER A 248 13.45 1.93 6.96
C SER A 248 12.25 2.76 6.57
N ARG A 249 12.21 3.99 7.05
CA ARG A 249 11.19 4.98 6.67
C ARG A 249 11.66 5.77 5.45
N SER A 250 10.78 5.93 4.45
CA SER A 250 10.89 7.01 3.45
C SER A 250 9.92 8.13 3.81
N GLN A 251 10.22 9.34 3.36
CA GLN A 251 9.44 10.52 3.70
C GLN A 251 9.67 11.61 2.66
N VAL A 252 8.64 12.40 2.37
CA VAL A 252 8.76 13.62 1.57
C VAL A 252 9.21 14.75 2.48
N LEU A 253 10.26 15.44 2.10
CA LEU A 253 10.83 16.58 2.82
C LEU A 253 10.81 17.80 1.89
N SER A 254 10.67 19.00 2.48
CA SER A 254 10.80 20.27 1.77
C SER A 254 11.95 21.06 2.35
N GLY A 255 12.76 21.66 1.50
CA GLY A 255 13.78 22.64 1.91
C GLY A 255 13.16 23.92 2.50
N PRO A 256 13.99 24.82 3.03
CA PRO A 256 13.52 26.08 3.61
C PRO A 256 12.83 27.00 2.58
N GLY A 257 13.24 26.91 1.31
CA GLY A 257 12.72 27.74 0.22
C GLY A 257 13.13 29.21 0.35
N VAL A 258 12.58 30.03 -0.53
CA VAL A 258 12.75 31.50 -0.57
C VAL A 258 11.39 32.16 -0.68
N LEU A 259 11.08 33.11 0.18
CA LEU A 259 9.90 33.97 0.06
C LEU A 259 10.32 35.32 -0.54
N PHE A 260 9.78 35.67 -1.68
CA PHE A 260 9.98 36.99 -2.29
C PHE A 260 8.96 37.98 -1.68
N PRO A 261 9.38 39.19 -1.32
CA PRO A 261 8.46 40.16 -0.72
C PRO A 261 7.40 40.70 -1.71
N ASP A 262 7.76 40.72 -3.00
CA ASP A 262 6.90 41.14 -4.11
C ASP A 262 6.88 40.03 -5.20
N MET A 263 6.08 40.23 -6.25
CA MET A 263 6.02 39.32 -7.38
C MET A 263 7.38 39.25 -8.10
N PRO A 264 8.07 38.11 -8.04
CA PRO A 264 9.41 38.01 -8.65
C PRO A 264 9.33 37.90 -10.17
N SER A 265 10.36 38.40 -10.85
CA SER A 265 10.60 38.06 -12.26
C SER A 265 11.22 36.65 -12.38
N PRO A 266 11.15 36.02 -13.57
CA PRO A 266 11.86 34.77 -13.83
C PRO A 266 13.36 34.82 -13.54
N GLU A 267 14.00 35.99 -13.82
CA GLU A 267 15.42 36.22 -13.61
C GLU A 267 15.75 36.24 -12.09
N GLN A 268 14.91 36.87 -11.29
CA GLN A 268 15.05 36.87 -9.80
C GLN A 268 14.89 35.45 -9.24
N VAL A 269 13.98 34.64 -9.78
CA VAL A 269 13.86 33.21 -9.40
C VAL A 269 15.13 32.45 -9.79
N ALA A 270 15.67 32.69 -11.00
CA ALA A 270 16.92 32.09 -11.47
C ALA A 270 18.12 32.47 -10.62
N GLU A 271 18.25 33.74 -10.20
CA GLU A 271 19.30 34.19 -9.28
C GLU A 271 19.25 33.47 -7.93
N LYS A 272 18.05 33.17 -7.44
CA LYS A 272 17.82 32.49 -6.16
C LYS A 272 17.70 30.96 -6.27
N TRP A 273 17.95 30.39 -7.45
CA TRP A 273 17.71 28.99 -7.70
C TRP A 273 18.43 28.04 -6.75
N ASN A 274 19.67 28.32 -6.40
CA ASN A 274 20.45 27.49 -5.45
C ASN A 274 19.86 27.52 -4.05
N ASP A 275 19.39 28.67 -3.59
CA ASP A 275 18.72 28.81 -2.29
C ASP A 275 17.37 28.06 -2.30
N ILE A 276 16.59 28.17 -3.39
CA ILE A 276 15.32 27.48 -3.59
C ILE A 276 15.50 25.95 -3.56
N MET A 277 16.55 25.45 -4.21
CA MET A 277 16.85 24.02 -4.31
C MET A 277 17.58 23.44 -3.10
N SER A 278 17.95 24.27 -2.11
CA SER A 278 18.63 23.80 -0.92
C SER A 278 17.76 22.87 -0.09
N LEU A 279 18.33 21.76 0.32
CA LEU A 279 17.76 20.86 1.32
C LEU A 279 18.50 20.97 2.68
N GLU A 280 19.15 22.09 2.96
CA GLU A 280 19.71 22.36 4.27
C GLU A 280 18.58 22.56 5.29
N ASN A 281 18.63 21.81 6.41
CA ASN A 281 17.59 21.81 7.44
C ASN A 281 16.17 21.53 6.90
N PRO A 282 15.97 20.40 6.17
CA PRO A 282 14.69 20.10 5.53
C PRO A 282 13.61 19.85 6.59
N ARG A 283 12.38 20.17 6.23
CA ARG A 283 11.21 20.01 7.12
C ARG A 283 10.26 18.94 6.57
N PHE A 284 9.64 18.23 7.48
CA PHE A 284 8.51 17.37 7.22
C PHE A 284 7.21 18.13 7.51
N TYR A 285 6.24 18.00 6.62
CA TYR A 285 4.91 18.57 6.79
C TYR A 285 3.84 17.46 6.76
N ASN A 286 2.86 17.55 7.66
CA ASN A 286 1.78 16.56 7.74
C ASN A 286 0.71 16.78 6.67
N ASP A 287 0.48 18.04 6.30
CA ASP A 287 -0.50 18.43 5.28
C ASP A 287 -0.06 19.67 4.50
N VAL A 288 -0.84 20.04 3.49
CA VAL A 288 -0.55 21.17 2.60
C VAL A 288 -0.62 22.53 3.32
N ASN A 289 -1.40 22.66 4.40
CA ASN A 289 -1.53 23.93 5.11
C ASN A 289 -0.27 24.21 5.93
N GLU A 290 0.35 23.18 6.51
CA GLU A 290 1.58 23.33 7.30
C GLU A 290 2.71 23.96 6.45
N ILE A 291 2.90 23.53 5.19
CA ILE A 291 3.93 24.13 4.32
C ILE A 291 3.58 25.58 3.96
N MET A 292 2.31 25.89 3.69
CA MET A 292 1.87 27.24 3.40
C MET A 292 2.06 28.18 4.61
N PHE A 293 1.65 27.75 5.79
CA PHE A 293 1.84 28.53 7.02
C PHE A 293 3.32 28.72 7.35
N ALA A 294 4.15 27.67 7.20
CA ALA A 294 5.58 27.78 7.45
C ALA A 294 6.28 28.76 6.51
N ALA A 295 5.85 28.83 5.24
CA ALA A 295 6.40 29.76 4.26
C ALA A 295 5.96 31.22 4.50
N LEU A 296 4.71 31.43 4.91
CA LEU A 296 4.12 32.77 5.06
C LEU A 296 4.26 33.37 6.46
N THR A 297 4.68 32.58 7.45
CA THR A 297 4.91 33.09 8.80
C THR A 297 6.37 33.56 8.92
N PRO A 298 6.63 34.83 9.24
CA PRO A 298 8.00 35.35 9.43
C PRO A 298 8.74 34.48 10.45
N GLN A 299 9.88 33.93 10.05
CA GLN A 299 10.78 33.27 11.01
C GLN A 299 11.40 34.36 11.90
N LYS A 300 11.13 34.29 13.21
CA LYS A 300 11.74 35.17 14.19
C LYS A 300 13.24 34.92 14.33
#